data_865558c6bf192a7ab6454f75311158af
#
_entry.id   865558c6bf192a7ab6454f75311158af
#
_cell.length_a   1.000
_cell.length_b   1.000
_cell.length_c   1.000
_cell.angle_alpha   90.00
_cell.angle_beta   90.00
_cell.angle_gamma   90.00
#
_symmetry.space_group_name_H-M   'P 1'
#
loop_
_entity.id
_entity.type
_entity.pdbx_description
1 polymer ?
#
loop_
_entity_poly.entity_id
_entity_poly.type
_entity_poly.pdbx_seq_one_letter_code
_entity_poly.pdbx_strand_id
1 'polypeptide(L)'
;MFGNAAVRNPSVSVDNFSKGRLKSSFVEAETFTGMFMIRFEQVSKTYPGGFEALKNVSFRIKKGEMIFVAGHSGSGKSTVLKLISGITKPTLGKVWFNNQDLGALNDNQIGFMRQHIGIVFQDHKILYDRNVLQNVILPLRIIGYQPGKAEERARIAVEKVGLKGRELDDPVTLSGGEQQRLCIARAVVHQPSLLIADEPSANLDRAYALDIMELFKTFHEAGTTVIVAAHDETLMADYGHRILRLQGGRLA
;
A
#
# COMPACT_ATOMS: atom_id res chain seq x y z
N MET A 1 36.02 -28.58 18.88
CA MET A 1 35.85 -29.03 17.47
C MET A 1 34.36 -29.29 17.26
N PHE A 2 33.62 -28.34 16.77
CA PHE A 2 32.35 -28.54 16.04
C PHE A 2 32.19 -27.37 15.06
N GLY A 3 32.07 -27.77 13.77
CA GLY A 3 32.20 -26.87 12.65
C GLY A 3 30.97 -26.00 12.37
N ASN A 4 31.23 -24.82 11.84
CA ASN A 4 30.28 -23.91 11.24
C ASN A 4 29.68 -24.53 9.96
N ALA A 5 28.37 -24.67 9.89
CA ALA A 5 27.63 -24.93 8.67
C ALA A 5 26.97 -23.62 8.22
N ALA A 6 27.59 -22.96 7.23
CA ALA A 6 27.03 -21.83 6.51
C ALA A 6 25.93 -22.33 5.57
N VAL A 7 24.72 -21.83 5.73
CA VAL A 7 23.61 -22.03 4.79
C VAL A 7 23.85 -21.14 3.58
N ARG A 8 24.18 -21.72 2.45
CA ARG A 8 24.33 -21.07 1.14
C ARG A 8 22.95 -20.94 0.48
N ASN A 9 22.57 -19.71 0.13
CA ASN A 9 21.48 -19.44 -0.81
C ASN A 9 21.85 -20.00 -2.21
N PRO A 10 20.94 -20.67 -2.91
CA PRO A 10 21.16 -21.05 -4.30
C PRO A 10 20.94 -19.83 -5.22
N SER A 11 22.01 -19.34 -5.82
CA SER A 11 21.98 -18.46 -6.97
C SER A 11 21.49 -19.26 -8.19
N VAL A 12 20.34 -18.87 -8.76
CA VAL A 12 19.90 -19.38 -10.06
C VAL A 12 20.66 -18.63 -11.13
N SER A 13 21.57 -19.34 -11.80
CA SER A 13 22.28 -18.87 -12.99
C SER A 13 21.34 -18.90 -14.19
N VAL A 14 21.17 -17.75 -14.84
CA VAL A 14 20.53 -17.64 -16.15
C VAL A 14 21.64 -17.52 -17.17
N ASP A 15 21.98 -18.64 -17.82
CA ASP A 15 22.79 -18.61 -19.05
C ASP A 15 22.18 -19.54 -20.12
N ASN A 16 22.18 -18.97 -21.34
CA ASN A 16 21.97 -19.58 -22.65
C ASN A 16 20.55 -19.74 -23.18
N PHE A 17 20.12 -18.73 -23.95
CA PHE A 17 19.54 -18.99 -25.27
C PHE A 17 20.07 -17.98 -26.30
N SER A 18 20.59 -18.55 -27.40
CA SER A 18 21.32 -17.93 -28.47
C SER A 18 20.52 -17.03 -29.42
N LYS A 19 21.13 -15.95 -29.80
CA LYS A 19 21.10 -15.12 -31.03
C LYS A 19 20.02 -15.43 -32.10
N GLY A 20 19.06 -14.50 -32.21
CA GLY A 20 18.21 -14.28 -33.39
C GLY A 20 17.67 -12.85 -33.38
N ARG A 21 17.98 -12.08 -34.44
CA ARG A 21 17.63 -10.66 -34.64
C ARG A 21 16.11 -10.40 -34.54
N LEU A 22 15.69 -9.79 -33.43
CA LEU A 22 14.45 -8.94 -33.30
C LEU A 22 14.62 -8.10 -32.01
N LYS A 23 15.57 -7.15 -32.00
CA LYS A 23 16.12 -6.54 -30.77
C LYS A 23 15.76 -5.07 -30.53
N SER A 24 14.76 -4.45 -31.15
CA SER A 24 14.45 -3.06 -30.78
C SER A 24 13.11 -2.86 -30.06
N SER A 25 12.08 -3.64 -30.36
CA SER A 25 10.76 -3.44 -29.74
C SER A 25 10.56 -4.18 -28.40
N PHE A 26 11.25 -5.31 -28.19
CA PHE A 26 11.12 -6.09 -26.95
C PHE A 26 11.93 -5.50 -25.78
N VAL A 27 13.12 -4.96 -26.05
CA VAL A 27 13.99 -4.36 -25.01
C VAL A 27 13.37 -3.07 -24.45
N GLU A 28 12.71 -2.27 -25.30
CA GLU A 28 11.96 -1.10 -24.82
C GLU A 28 10.73 -1.49 -23.97
N ALA A 29 10.04 -2.58 -24.31
CA ALA A 29 8.89 -3.05 -23.55
C ALA A 29 9.28 -3.60 -22.16
N GLU A 30 10.39 -4.34 -22.05
CA GLU A 30 10.87 -4.87 -20.76
C GLU A 30 11.45 -3.79 -19.84
N THR A 31 12.17 -2.80 -20.38
CA THR A 31 12.66 -1.64 -19.60
C THR A 31 11.50 -0.76 -19.12
N PHE A 32 10.44 -0.65 -19.91
CA PHE A 32 9.26 0.13 -19.56
C PHE A 32 8.38 -0.54 -18.47
N THR A 33 8.29 -1.87 -18.47
CA THR A 33 7.50 -2.62 -17.46
C THR A 33 8.12 -2.58 -16.05
N GLY A 34 9.46 -2.54 -15.94
CA GLY A 34 10.16 -2.46 -14.64
C GLY A 34 9.97 -1.15 -13.89
N MET A 35 9.51 -0.08 -14.56
CA MET A 35 9.33 1.26 -14.00
C MET A 35 8.01 1.43 -13.24
N PHE A 36 7.00 0.60 -13.51
CA PHE A 36 5.68 0.72 -12.88
C PHE A 36 5.51 -0.27 -11.74
N MET A 37 5.01 0.25 -10.60
CA MET A 37 4.63 -0.58 -9.45
C MET A 37 3.23 -1.17 -9.64
N ILE A 38 2.28 -0.35 -10.10
CA ILE A 38 0.89 -0.73 -10.32
C ILE A 38 0.52 -0.47 -11.78
N ARG A 39 -0.23 -1.39 -12.37
CA ARG A 39 -0.81 -1.22 -13.71
C ARG A 39 -2.21 -1.83 -13.74
N PHE A 40 -3.17 -1.05 -14.17
CA PHE A 40 -4.54 -1.46 -14.47
C PHE A 40 -4.70 -1.50 -15.98
N GLU A 41 -5.24 -2.60 -16.51
CA GLU A 41 -5.48 -2.83 -17.93
C GLU A 41 -6.92 -3.22 -18.14
N GLN A 42 -7.74 -2.27 -18.62
CA GLN A 42 -9.17 -2.44 -18.92
C GLN A 42 -9.96 -3.08 -17.76
N VAL A 43 -9.70 -2.65 -16.54
CA VAL A 43 -10.23 -3.26 -15.33
C VAL A 43 -11.69 -2.87 -15.12
N SER A 44 -12.55 -3.87 -15.00
CA SER A 44 -13.92 -3.71 -14.50
C SER A 44 -14.12 -4.54 -13.24
N LYS A 45 -14.94 -4.02 -12.32
CA LYS A 45 -15.31 -4.72 -11.10
C LYS A 45 -16.80 -4.62 -10.84
N THR A 46 -17.46 -5.76 -10.88
CA THR A 46 -18.86 -5.93 -10.48
C THR A 46 -18.92 -6.74 -9.19
N TYR A 47 -19.65 -6.26 -8.19
CA TYR A 47 -19.91 -6.96 -6.95
C TYR A 47 -21.17 -7.85 -7.06
N PRO A 48 -21.34 -8.84 -6.15
CA PRO A 48 -22.62 -9.56 -6.04
C PRO A 48 -23.79 -8.57 -5.91
N GLY A 49 -24.88 -8.85 -6.62
CA GLY A 49 -26.02 -7.91 -6.73
C GLY A 49 -25.95 -6.97 -7.94
N GLY A 50 -24.91 -7.10 -8.80
CA GLY A 50 -24.84 -6.39 -10.09
C GLY A 50 -24.27 -4.97 -10.03
N PHE A 51 -23.80 -4.52 -8.87
CA PHE A 51 -23.20 -3.19 -8.73
C PHE A 51 -21.83 -3.13 -9.43
N GLU A 52 -21.75 -2.37 -10.52
CA GLU A 52 -20.50 -2.08 -11.26
C GLU A 52 -19.74 -0.94 -10.58
N ALA A 53 -18.75 -1.29 -9.76
CA ALA A 53 -17.92 -0.32 -9.04
C ALA A 53 -16.81 0.29 -9.90
N LEU A 54 -16.29 -0.45 -10.90
CA LEU A 54 -15.32 0.05 -11.89
C LEU A 54 -15.70 -0.43 -13.29
N LYS A 55 -15.48 0.43 -14.29
CA LYS A 55 -15.89 0.26 -15.68
C LYS A 55 -14.74 0.58 -16.63
N ASN A 56 -14.03 -0.45 -17.11
CA ASN A 56 -12.95 -0.35 -18.08
C ASN A 56 -11.87 0.69 -17.72
N VAL A 57 -11.34 0.58 -16.50
CA VAL A 57 -10.35 1.53 -15.95
C VAL A 57 -8.94 1.08 -16.33
N SER A 58 -8.13 2.00 -16.88
CA SER A 58 -6.71 1.76 -17.22
C SER A 58 -5.84 2.91 -16.75
N PHE A 59 -4.82 2.59 -15.95
CA PHE A 59 -3.79 3.56 -15.50
C PHE A 59 -2.53 2.84 -15.04
N ARG A 60 -1.48 3.60 -14.79
CA ARG A 60 -0.19 3.11 -14.28
C ARG A 60 0.32 4.02 -13.18
N ILE A 61 1.00 3.43 -12.18
CA ILE A 61 1.66 4.15 -11.09
C ILE A 61 3.12 3.73 -11.08
N LYS A 62 4.04 4.69 -11.11
CA LYS A 62 5.48 4.44 -11.07
C LYS A 62 5.93 4.05 -9.66
N LYS A 63 7.06 3.35 -9.57
CA LYS A 63 7.72 3.15 -8.28
C LYS A 63 8.17 4.49 -7.70
N GLY A 64 7.96 4.69 -6.40
CA GLY A 64 8.28 5.94 -5.73
C GLY A 64 7.37 7.12 -6.10
N GLU A 65 6.26 6.90 -6.80
CA GLU A 65 5.28 7.95 -7.12
C GLU A 65 4.30 8.13 -5.95
N MET A 66 3.94 9.36 -5.63
CA MET A 66 2.79 9.68 -4.79
C MET A 66 1.64 10.13 -5.67
N ILE A 67 0.45 9.53 -5.48
CA ILE A 67 -0.76 9.90 -6.21
C ILE A 67 -1.96 10.01 -5.27
N PHE A 68 -2.93 10.80 -5.72
CA PHE A 68 -4.26 10.83 -5.13
C PHE A 68 -5.28 10.10 -6.02
N VAL A 69 -6.24 9.44 -5.39
CA VAL A 69 -7.42 8.88 -6.04
C VAL A 69 -8.62 9.67 -5.55
N ALA A 70 -9.11 10.58 -6.40
CA ALA A 70 -10.20 11.50 -6.08
C ALA A 70 -11.55 11.02 -6.62
N GLY A 71 -12.63 11.47 -5.99
CA GLY A 71 -14.00 11.23 -6.43
C GLY A 71 -14.99 11.20 -5.27
N HIS A 72 -16.26 11.36 -5.59
CA HIS A 72 -17.34 11.31 -4.59
C HIS A 72 -17.48 9.93 -3.94
N SER A 73 -18.26 9.85 -2.86
CA SER A 73 -18.63 8.55 -2.27
C SER A 73 -19.26 7.65 -3.34
N GLY A 74 -18.89 6.36 -3.34
CA GLY A 74 -19.36 5.40 -4.35
C GLY A 74 -18.71 5.49 -5.74
N SER A 75 -17.76 6.40 -5.98
CA SER A 75 -17.10 6.54 -7.29
C SER A 75 -16.17 5.37 -7.67
N GLY A 76 -15.80 4.49 -6.71
CA GLY A 76 -14.93 3.35 -6.94
C GLY A 76 -13.54 3.43 -6.28
N LYS A 77 -13.22 4.51 -5.52
CA LYS A 77 -11.90 4.71 -4.87
C LYS A 77 -11.47 3.50 -4.03
N SER A 78 -12.25 3.13 -3.03
CA SER A 78 -11.94 1.98 -2.16
C SER A 78 -11.90 0.66 -2.94
N THR A 79 -12.61 0.54 -4.06
CA THR A 79 -12.53 -0.64 -4.95
C THR A 79 -11.17 -0.70 -5.65
N VAL A 80 -10.64 0.44 -6.13
CA VAL A 80 -9.28 0.51 -6.68
C VAL A 80 -8.26 0.05 -5.64
N LEU A 81 -8.34 0.57 -4.39
CA LEU A 81 -7.42 0.19 -3.32
C LEU A 81 -7.54 -1.30 -2.94
N LYS A 82 -8.76 -1.84 -2.89
CA LYS A 82 -9.01 -3.29 -2.64
C LYS A 82 -8.45 -4.19 -3.73
N LEU A 83 -8.48 -3.75 -4.99
CA LEU A 83 -7.88 -4.49 -6.11
C LEU A 83 -6.35 -4.47 -6.02
N ILE A 84 -5.74 -3.31 -5.74
CA ILE A 84 -4.28 -3.18 -5.59
C ILE A 84 -3.75 -4.03 -4.43
N SER A 85 -4.50 -4.09 -3.31
CA SER A 85 -4.11 -4.88 -2.13
C SER A 85 -4.47 -6.37 -2.22
N GLY A 86 -5.07 -6.80 -3.34
CA GLY A 86 -5.50 -8.19 -3.54
C GLY A 86 -6.64 -8.61 -2.60
N ILE A 87 -7.36 -7.67 -1.97
CA ILE A 87 -8.55 -7.96 -1.13
C ILE A 87 -9.69 -8.49 -2.00
N THR A 88 -9.78 -8.02 -3.24
CA THR A 88 -10.72 -8.51 -4.24
C THR A 88 -10.03 -8.65 -5.60
N LYS A 89 -10.58 -9.53 -6.45
CA LYS A 89 -10.09 -9.72 -7.83
C LYS A 89 -10.94 -8.90 -8.81
N PRO A 90 -10.39 -8.47 -9.97
CA PRO A 90 -11.18 -7.83 -11.02
C PRO A 90 -12.19 -8.83 -11.61
N THR A 91 -13.28 -8.32 -12.14
CA THR A 91 -14.25 -9.12 -12.92
C THR A 91 -13.80 -9.27 -14.36
N LEU A 92 -13.24 -8.18 -14.94
CA LEU A 92 -12.63 -8.14 -16.26
C LEU A 92 -11.34 -7.34 -16.20
N GLY A 93 -10.43 -7.59 -17.15
CA GLY A 93 -9.14 -6.91 -17.23
C GLY A 93 -8.11 -7.48 -16.26
N LYS A 94 -6.99 -6.78 -16.10
CA LYS A 94 -5.87 -7.24 -15.28
C LYS A 94 -5.34 -6.13 -14.37
N VAL A 95 -4.97 -6.52 -13.15
CA VAL A 95 -4.28 -5.66 -12.19
C VAL A 95 -2.90 -6.26 -11.93
N TRP A 96 -1.87 -5.44 -12.12
CA TRP A 96 -0.48 -5.85 -11.95
C TRP A 96 0.14 -5.13 -10.76
N PHE A 97 0.90 -5.88 -9.96
CA PHE A 97 1.77 -5.36 -8.92
C PHE A 97 3.20 -5.87 -9.18
N ASN A 98 4.17 -4.98 -9.37
CA ASN A 98 5.55 -5.32 -9.69
C ASN A 98 5.67 -6.40 -10.81
N ASN A 99 4.91 -6.24 -11.89
CA ASN A 99 4.82 -7.17 -13.03
C ASN A 99 4.18 -8.54 -12.73
N GLN A 100 3.56 -8.73 -11.56
CA GLN A 100 2.77 -9.92 -11.24
C GLN A 100 1.28 -9.63 -11.44
N ASP A 101 0.59 -10.45 -12.22
CA ASP A 101 -0.87 -10.37 -12.39
C ASP A 101 -1.56 -10.85 -11.11
N LEU A 102 -2.20 -9.93 -10.38
CA LEU A 102 -2.87 -10.22 -9.11
C LEU A 102 -4.06 -11.18 -9.28
N GLY A 103 -4.69 -11.20 -10.45
CA GLY A 103 -5.76 -12.14 -10.77
C GLY A 103 -5.31 -13.60 -10.80
N ALA A 104 -4.05 -13.84 -11.18
CA ALA A 104 -3.45 -15.17 -11.30
C ALA A 104 -2.87 -15.70 -9.97
N LEU A 105 -2.68 -14.85 -8.95
CA LEU A 105 -2.08 -15.26 -7.69
C LEU A 105 -3.05 -16.10 -6.84
N ASN A 106 -2.49 -17.12 -6.17
CA ASN A 106 -3.17 -17.86 -5.11
C ASN A 106 -3.05 -17.13 -3.75
N ASP A 107 -3.75 -17.60 -2.73
CA ASP A 107 -3.84 -16.93 -1.42
C ASP A 107 -2.47 -16.80 -0.71
N ASN A 108 -1.59 -17.79 -0.84
CA ASN A 108 -0.24 -17.73 -0.28
C ASN A 108 0.59 -16.64 -0.97
N GLN A 109 0.52 -16.55 -2.29
CA GLN A 109 1.21 -15.54 -3.07
C GLN A 109 0.67 -14.14 -2.78
N ILE A 110 -0.65 -14.00 -2.62
CA ILE A 110 -1.28 -12.74 -2.14
C ILE A 110 -0.79 -12.39 -0.74
N GLY A 111 -0.67 -13.36 0.17
CA GLY A 111 -0.11 -13.15 1.50
C GLY A 111 1.34 -12.62 1.44
N PHE A 112 2.17 -13.18 0.57
CA PHE A 112 3.54 -12.70 0.31
C PHE A 112 3.57 -11.28 -0.26
N MET A 113 2.74 -11.00 -1.26
CA MET A 113 2.63 -9.67 -1.85
C MET A 113 2.24 -8.61 -0.81
N ARG A 114 1.30 -8.94 0.08
CA ARG A 114 0.84 -8.03 1.14
C ARG A 114 1.93 -7.65 2.14
N GLN A 115 2.99 -8.43 2.28
CA GLN A 115 4.15 -8.05 3.10
C GLN A 115 4.91 -6.82 2.56
N HIS A 116 4.66 -6.45 1.31
CA HIS A 116 5.23 -5.26 0.67
C HIS A 116 4.26 -4.06 0.66
N ILE A 117 3.08 -4.21 1.26
CA ILE A 117 2.02 -3.19 1.24
C ILE A 117 1.65 -2.80 2.66
N GLY A 118 1.71 -1.51 2.97
CA GLY A 118 1.09 -0.93 4.15
C GLY A 118 -0.30 -0.41 3.80
N ILE A 119 -1.29 -0.70 4.64
CA ILE A 119 -2.68 -0.26 4.40
C ILE A 119 -3.19 0.49 5.61
N VAL A 120 -3.65 1.72 5.39
CA VAL A 120 -4.40 2.53 6.34
C VAL A 120 -5.87 2.51 5.90
N PHE A 121 -6.71 1.86 6.70
CA PHE A 121 -8.13 1.71 6.43
C PHE A 121 -8.93 2.90 6.97
N GLN A 122 -10.02 3.26 6.31
CA GLN A 122 -10.93 4.32 6.74
C GLN A 122 -11.52 4.08 8.14
N ASP A 123 -11.81 2.83 8.48
CA ASP A 123 -12.37 2.41 9.78
C ASP A 123 -11.31 1.96 10.79
N HIS A 124 -10.07 2.40 10.60
CA HIS A 124 -8.90 2.18 11.43
C HIS A 124 -8.51 0.70 11.66
N LYS A 125 -9.46 -0.21 11.84
CA LYS A 125 -9.22 -1.63 12.17
C LYS A 125 -8.27 -1.81 13.35
N ILE A 126 -8.39 -0.97 14.36
CA ILE A 126 -7.61 -1.04 15.60
C ILE A 126 -8.03 -2.28 16.39
N LEU A 127 -7.06 -2.96 16.99
CA LEU A 127 -7.27 -4.07 17.91
C LEU A 127 -7.35 -3.49 19.33
N TYR A 128 -8.55 -3.34 19.83
CA TYR A 128 -8.83 -2.73 21.14
C TYR A 128 -8.53 -3.66 22.32
N ASP A 129 -8.24 -4.93 22.08
CA ASP A 129 -7.74 -5.91 23.06
C ASP A 129 -6.21 -5.82 23.25
N ARG A 130 -5.56 -4.83 22.62
CA ARG A 130 -4.11 -4.65 22.58
C ARG A 130 -3.74 -3.20 22.75
N ASN A 131 -2.63 -2.92 23.46
CA ASN A 131 -2.10 -1.57 23.57
C ASN A 131 -1.54 -1.06 22.22
N VAL A 132 -1.11 0.21 22.18
CA VAL A 132 -0.53 0.87 20.99
C VAL A 132 0.63 0.06 20.42
N LEU A 133 1.63 -0.29 21.25
CA LEU A 133 2.82 -1.02 20.80
C LEU A 133 2.47 -2.40 20.24
N GLN A 134 1.56 -3.12 20.90
CA GLN A 134 1.11 -4.43 20.46
C GLN A 134 0.36 -4.39 19.12
N ASN A 135 -0.39 -3.33 18.84
CA ASN A 135 -0.99 -3.09 17.54
C ASN A 135 0.08 -2.91 16.45
N VAL A 136 1.11 -2.11 16.72
CA VAL A 136 2.17 -1.80 15.76
C VAL A 136 3.11 -2.99 15.52
N ILE A 137 3.40 -3.81 16.54
CA ILE A 137 4.25 -5.01 16.41
C ILE A 137 3.60 -6.10 15.53
N LEU A 138 2.28 -6.17 15.45
CA LEU A 138 1.58 -7.28 14.84
C LEU A 138 2.05 -7.63 13.41
N PRO A 139 2.18 -6.69 12.46
CA PRO A 139 2.68 -6.99 11.12
C PRO A 139 4.08 -7.64 11.14
N LEU A 140 4.97 -7.18 12.03
CA LEU A 140 6.31 -7.75 12.15
C LEU A 140 6.30 -9.18 12.66
N ARG A 141 5.41 -9.52 13.60
CA ARG A 141 5.21 -10.90 14.07
C ARG A 141 4.69 -11.80 12.96
N ILE A 142 3.74 -11.33 12.15
CA ILE A 142 3.17 -12.10 11.02
C ILE A 142 4.25 -12.45 9.99
N ILE A 143 5.20 -11.54 9.73
CA ILE A 143 6.28 -11.77 8.77
C ILE A 143 7.54 -12.42 9.38
N GLY A 144 7.46 -12.86 10.66
CA GLY A 144 8.49 -13.67 11.29
C GLY A 144 9.68 -12.89 11.89
N TYR A 145 9.51 -11.62 12.24
CA TYR A 145 10.55 -10.87 12.96
C TYR A 145 10.80 -11.46 14.36
N GLN A 146 12.07 -11.48 14.75
CA GLN A 146 12.46 -11.84 16.12
C GLN A 146 11.84 -10.84 17.13
N PRO A 147 11.34 -11.31 18.30
CA PRO A 147 10.58 -10.47 19.22
C PRO A 147 11.27 -9.17 19.63
N GLY A 148 12.55 -9.20 20.04
CA GLY A 148 13.28 -7.99 20.45
C GLY A 148 13.46 -6.98 19.32
N LYS A 149 13.80 -7.44 18.12
CA LYS A 149 13.92 -6.57 16.92
C LYS A 149 12.57 -6.01 16.48
N ALA A 150 11.50 -6.79 16.63
CA ALA A 150 10.15 -6.34 16.32
C ALA A 150 9.72 -5.21 17.27
N GLU A 151 10.01 -5.35 18.57
CA GLU A 151 9.70 -4.32 19.57
C GLU A 151 10.47 -3.03 19.33
N GLU A 152 11.79 -3.10 19.14
CA GLU A 152 12.62 -1.94 18.83
C GLU A 152 12.10 -1.17 17.61
N ARG A 153 11.80 -1.90 16.53
CA ARG A 153 11.29 -1.31 15.30
C ARG A 153 9.90 -0.71 15.46
N ALA A 154 9.03 -1.33 16.26
CA ALA A 154 7.71 -0.80 16.55
C ALA A 154 7.79 0.49 17.38
N ARG A 155 8.71 0.59 18.37
CA ARG A 155 8.93 1.82 19.13
C ARG A 155 9.39 2.96 18.22
N ILE A 156 10.30 2.70 17.29
CA ILE A 156 10.74 3.68 16.27
C ILE A 156 9.55 4.13 15.40
N ALA A 157 8.68 3.20 14.99
CA ALA A 157 7.50 3.56 14.19
C ALA A 157 6.50 4.40 14.98
N VAL A 158 6.26 4.08 16.26
CA VAL A 158 5.41 4.85 17.18
C VAL A 158 5.95 6.27 17.38
N GLU A 159 7.27 6.41 17.58
CA GLU A 159 7.91 7.72 17.71
C GLU A 159 7.81 8.55 16.42
N LYS A 160 8.03 7.93 15.25
CA LYS A 160 7.96 8.61 13.94
C LYS A 160 6.59 9.21 13.64
N VAL A 161 5.52 8.61 14.15
CA VAL A 161 4.16 9.16 13.96
C VAL A 161 3.74 10.10 15.09
N GLY A 162 4.64 10.44 16.03
CA GLY A 162 4.35 11.36 17.12
C GLY A 162 3.56 10.78 18.29
N LEU A 163 3.65 9.45 18.51
CA LEU A 163 3.02 8.75 19.64
C LEU A 163 4.02 8.31 20.70
N LYS A 164 5.20 8.94 20.77
CA LYS A 164 6.22 8.67 21.78
C LYS A 164 5.64 8.84 23.19
N GLY A 165 5.86 7.87 24.07
CA GLY A 165 5.35 7.84 25.43
C GLY A 165 3.92 7.29 25.58
N ARG A 166 3.28 6.94 24.44
CA ARG A 166 1.93 6.34 24.41
C ARG A 166 1.93 4.84 24.12
N GLU A 167 3.10 4.19 24.14
CA GLU A 167 3.31 2.80 23.68
C GLU A 167 2.44 1.78 24.44
N LEU A 168 2.24 2.02 25.72
CA LEU A 168 1.49 1.11 26.61
C LEU A 168 0.02 1.52 26.79
N ASP A 169 -0.39 2.64 26.21
CA ASP A 169 -1.75 3.13 26.31
C ASP A 169 -2.76 2.21 25.62
N ASP A 170 -3.97 2.17 26.17
CA ASP A 170 -5.11 1.55 25.51
C ASP A 170 -5.55 2.45 24.34
N PRO A 171 -5.74 1.90 23.12
CA PRO A 171 -6.23 2.68 21.97
C PRO A 171 -7.54 3.43 22.19
N VAL A 172 -8.39 2.99 23.12
CA VAL A 172 -9.63 3.70 23.50
C VAL A 172 -9.35 5.07 24.11
N THR A 173 -8.19 5.25 24.75
CA THR A 173 -7.81 6.52 25.37
C THR A 173 -7.21 7.52 24.40
N LEU A 174 -6.94 7.10 23.16
CA LEU A 174 -6.39 7.94 22.10
C LEU A 174 -7.48 8.79 21.46
N SER A 175 -7.17 10.04 21.14
CA SER A 175 -8.00 10.88 20.26
C SER A 175 -8.09 10.28 18.85
N GLY A 176 -9.07 10.70 18.04
CA GLY A 176 -9.23 10.22 16.67
C GLY A 176 -7.96 10.42 15.80
N GLY A 177 -7.28 11.56 15.95
CA GLY A 177 -6.02 11.83 15.27
C GLY A 177 -4.88 10.91 15.74
N GLU A 178 -4.79 10.61 17.04
CA GLU A 178 -3.81 9.66 17.58
C GLU A 178 -4.12 8.23 17.14
N GLN A 179 -5.39 7.83 17.07
CA GLN A 179 -5.80 6.54 16.50
C GLN A 179 -5.40 6.41 15.03
N GLN A 180 -5.54 7.49 14.26
CA GLN A 180 -5.08 7.53 12.87
C GLN A 180 -3.55 7.38 12.78
N ARG A 181 -2.79 8.08 13.63
CA ARG A 181 -1.32 7.92 13.72
C ARG A 181 -0.92 6.50 14.10
N LEU A 182 -1.64 5.86 15.02
CA LEU A 182 -1.45 4.44 15.35
C LEU A 182 -1.64 3.53 14.11
N CYS A 183 -2.68 3.76 13.32
CA CYS A 183 -2.92 3.00 12.08
C CYS A 183 -1.81 3.20 11.06
N ILE A 184 -1.29 4.41 10.93
CA ILE A 184 -0.15 4.72 10.05
C ILE A 184 1.11 4.01 10.57
N ALA A 185 1.43 4.08 11.88
CA ALA A 185 2.59 3.38 12.47
C ALA A 185 2.53 1.88 12.15
N ARG A 186 1.36 1.25 12.36
CA ARG A 186 1.12 -0.16 12.04
C ARG A 186 1.32 -0.47 10.55
N ALA A 187 0.88 0.43 9.67
CA ALA A 187 0.99 0.26 8.23
C ALA A 187 2.44 0.39 7.71
N VAL A 188 3.30 1.15 8.40
CA VAL A 188 4.68 1.44 7.92
C VAL A 188 5.78 0.68 8.66
N VAL A 189 5.48 0.01 9.78
CA VAL A 189 6.46 -0.62 10.67
C VAL A 189 7.36 -1.64 9.95
N HIS A 190 6.85 -2.34 8.97
CA HIS A 190 7.58 -3.33 8.16
C HIS A 190 8.27 -2.72 6.93
N GLN A 191 8.26 -1.38 6.79
CA GLN A 191 8.86 -0.63 5.67
C GLN A 191 8.34 -1.10 4.30
N PRO A 192 7.04 -0.97 4.04
CA PRO A 192 6.45 -1.40 2.78
C PRO A 192 7.00 -0.58 1.60
N SER A 193 7.04 -1.19 0.43
CA SER A 193 7.35 -0.48 -0.83
C SER A 193 6.16 0.31 -1.37
N LEU A 194 4.93 -0.04 -0.93
CA LEU A 194 3.68 0.62 -1.27
C LEU A 194 2.88 0.93 0.00
N LEU A 195 2.49 2.17 0.18
CA LEU A 195 1.58 2.62 1.24
C LEU A 195 0.26 3.07 0.61
N ILE A 196 -0.83 2.46 1.07
CA ILE A 196 -2.20 2.75 0.61
C ILE A 196 -2.98 3.34 1.77
N ALA A 197 -3.70 4.43 1.54
CA ALA A 197 -4.58 5.03 2.55
C ALA A 197 -5.97 5.30 1.95
N ASP A 198 -7.00 4.83 2.63
CA ASP A 198 -8.41 5.06 2.26
C ASP A 198 -9.00 6.10 3.21
N GLU A 199 -9.23 7.32 2.69
CA GLU A 199 -9.78 8.48 3.40
C GLU A 199 -9.04 8.76 4.75
N PRO A 200 -7.69 8.90 4.75
CA PRO A 200 -6.91 8.94 6.01
C PRO A 200 -7.11 10.21 6.83
N SER A 201 -7.69 11.23 6.26
CA SER A 201 -8.02 12.51 6.93
C SER A 201 -9.52 12.70 7.16
N ALA A 202 -10.34 11.70 6.85
CA ALA A 202 -11.78 11.79 7.07
C ALA A 202 -12.11 11.98 8.57
N ASN A 203 -13.04 12.86 8.86
CA ASN A 203 -13.48 13.20 10.22
C ASN A 203 -12.40 13.87 11.12
N LEU A 204 -11.29 14.31 10.56
CA LEU A 204 -10.29 15.12 11.24
C LEU A 204 -10.49 16.59 10.89
N ASP A 205 -10.15 17.49 11.82
CA ASP A 205 -10.06 18.90 11.48
C ASP A 205 -8.90 19.17 10.50
N ARG A 206 -8.92 20.37 9.88
CA ARG A 206 -7.96 20.71 8.82
C ARG A 206 -6.49 20.66 9.30
N ALA A 207 -6.21 21.03 10.54
CA ALA A 207 -4.83 21.02 11.07
C ALA A 207 -4.32 19.57 11.18
N TYR A 208 -5.11 18.67 11.76
CA TYR A 208 -4.77 17.26 11.83
C TYR A 208 -4.72 16.60 10.45
N ALA A 209 -5.60 16.98 9.51
CA ALA A 209 -5.56 16.47 8.14
C ALA A 209 -4.23 16.81 7.46
N LEU A 210 -3.74 18.05 7.60
CA LEU A 210 -2.44 18.47 7.09
C LEU A 210 -1.29 17.69 7.74
N ASP A 211 -1.30 17.53 9.06
CA ASP A 211 -0.29 16.74 9.79
C ASP A 211 -0.22 15.29 9.30
N ILE A 212 -1.37 14.66 9.07
CA ILE A 212 -1.43 13.31 8.51
C ILE A 212 -0.86 13.27 7.08
N MET A 213 -1.16 14.27 6.26
CA MET A 213 -0.62 14.33 4.90
C MET A 213 0.90 14.58 4.87
N GLU A 214 1.45 15.36 5.80
CA GLU A 214 2.91 15.52 5.96
C GLU A 214 3.60 14.19 6.34
N LEU A 215 2.94 13.34 7.15
CA LEU A 215 3.46 11.99 7.41
C LEU A 215 3.53 11.16 6.11
N PHE A 216 2.49 11.16 5.27
CA PHE A 216 2.51 10.44 3.98
C PHE A 216 3.60 10.99 3.06
N LYS A 217 3.78 12.30 3.00
CA LYS A 217 4.85 12.96 2.24
C LYS A 217 6.23 12.52 2.73
N THR A 218 6.46 12.46 4.05
CA THR A 218 7.73 11.96 4.62
C THR A 218 8.04 10.53 4.16
N PHE A 219 7.05 9.64 4.11
CA PHE A 219 7.25 8.27 3.59
C PHE A 219 7.51 8.25 2.09
N HIS A 220 6.84 9.10 1.32
CA HIS A 220 7.09 9.27 -0.11
C HIS A 220 8.52 9.75 -0.38
N GLU A 221 8.98 10.77 0.32
CA GLU A 221 10.35 11.32 0.21
C GLU A 221 11.42 10.27 0.59
N ALA A 222 11.08 9.33 1.47
CA ALA A 222 11.92 8.17 1.79
C ALA A 222 11.88 7.06 0.71
N GLY A 223 11.18 7.27 -0.43
CA GLY A 223 11.14 6.37 -1.58
C GLY A 223 9.95 5.40 -1.60
N THR A 224 9.03 5.47 -0.63
CA THR A 224 7.81 4.64 -0.64
C THR A 224 6.85 5.16 -1.71
N THR A 225 6.26 4.26 -2.51
CA THR A 225 5.12 4.60 -3.37
C THR A 225 3.90 4.84 -2.49
N VAL A 226 3.18 5.95 -2.69
CA VAL A 226 2.06 6.33 -1.84
C VAL A 226 0.79 6.55 -2.67
N ILE A 227 -0.31 5.93 -2.25
CA ILE A 227 -1.63 6.09 -2.86
C ILE A 227 -2.61 6.52 -1.77
N VAL A 228 -3.16 7.72 -1.91
CA VAL A 228 -4.15 8.27 -0.97
C VAL A 228 -5.47 8.44 -1.69
N ALA A 229 -6.49 7.69 -1.27
CA ALA A 229 -7.86 7.97 -1.68
C ALA A 229 -8.46 9.01 -0.76
N ALA A 230 -8.99 10.08 -1.31
CA ALA A 230 -9.67 11.13 -0.56
C ALA A 230 -10.72 11.83 -1.44
N HIS A 231 -11.56 12.65 -0.81
CA HIS A 231 -12.57 13.45 -1.51
C HIS A 231 -12.30 14.96 -1.45
N ASP A 232 -11.39 15.42 -0.58
CA ASP A 232 -11.01 16.84 -0.46
C ASP A 232 -9.95 17.19 -1.51
N GLU A 233 -10.42 17.69 -2.66
CA GLU A 233 -9.54 18.11 -3.75
C GLU A 233 -8.69 19.34 -3.39
N THR A 234 -9.13 20.19 -2.46
CA THR A 234 -8.37 21.34 -1.98
C THR A 234 -7.11 20.87 -1.25
N LEU A 235 -7.29 19.92 -0.34
CA LEU A 235 -6.15 19.30 0.37
C LEU A 235 -5.17 18.64 -0.60
N MET A 236 -5.67 17.93 -1.63
CA MET A 236 -4.81 17.27 -2.63
C MET A 236 -4.02 18.27 -3.48
N ALA A 237 -4.63 19.39 -3.84
CA ALA A 237 -4.00 20.42 -4.69
C ALA A 237 -2.78 21.05 -4.01
N ASP A 238 -2.80 21.20 -2.68
CA ASP A 238 -1.70 21.76 -1.89
C ASP A 238 -0.40 20.93 -2.01
N TYR A 239 -0.51 19.64 -2.35
CA TYR A 239 0.63 18.72 -2.47
C TYR A 239 1.18 18.57 -3.88
N GLY A 240 0.52 19.06 -4.91
CA GLY A 240 1.00 19.10 -6.30
C GLY A 240 1.27 17.73 -6.96
N HIS A 241 0.72 16.65 -6.41
CA HIS A 241 0.87 15.30 -6.95
C HIS A 241 -0.23 14.96 -7.96
N ARG A 242 0.01 13.93 -8.78
CA ARG A 242 -0.96 13.45 -9.77
C ARG A 242 -2.25 12.96 -9.11
N ILE A 243 -3.39 13.37 -9.68
CA ILE A 243 -4.73 12.98 -9.21
C ILE A 243 -5.37 12.08 -10.27
N LEU A 244 -5.77 10.87 -9.86
CA LEU A 244 -6.65 10.00 -10.64
C LEU A 244 -8.10 10.27 -10.22
N ARG A 245 -8.86 10.94 -11.08
CA ARG A 245 -10.28 11.24 -10.80
C ARG A 245 -11.16 10.10 -11.23
N LEU A 246 -12.01 9.62 -10.30
CA LEU A 246 -13.02 8.59 -10.55
C LEU A 246 -14.42 9.19 -10.49
N GLN A 247 -15.20 8.96 -11.53
CA GLN A 247 -16.60 9.34 -11.61
C GLN A 247 -17.44 8.17 -12.14
N GLY A 248 -18.42 7.70 -11.38
CA GLY A 248 -19.30 6.59 -11.77
C GLY A 248 -18.56 5.30 -12.18
N GLY A 249 -17.41 5.02 -11.55
CA GLY A 249 -16.57 3.86 -11.83
C GLY A 249 -15.64 4.01 -13.04
N ARG A 250 -15.50 5.20 -13.63
CA ARG A 250 -14.60 5.50 -14.77
C ARG A 250 -13.56 6.54 -14.37
N LEU A 251 -12.43 6.57 -15.09
CA LEU A 251 -11.51 7.71 -15.03
C LEU A 251 -12.12 8.90 -15.80
N ALA A 252 -12.09 10.09 -15.16
CA ALA A 252 -12.52 11.35 -15.71
C ALA A 252 -11.34 12.12 -16.33
#